data_518afe2af92a4c85039f831c68844c35
#
_entry.id   518afe2af92a4c85039f831c68844c35
#
_cell.length_a   1.000
_cell.length_b   1.000
_cell.length_c   1.000
_cell.angle_alpha   90.00
_cell.angle_beta   90.00
_cell.angle_gamma   90.00
#
_symmetry.space_group_name_H-M   'P 1'
#
loop_
_entity.id
_entity.type
_entity.pdbx_description
1 polymer ?
#
loop_
_entity_poly.entity_id
_entity_poly.type
_entity_poly.pdbx_seq_one_letter_code
_entity_poly.pdbx_strand_id
1 'polypeptide(L)'
;MAWVGSSQLLELKFLSLFINMGMDVRKLVRKVLSESFSNLNEIDWEGEFSDVKQTCVDPKEVADYLNRVKANADLKTADREKFKADKPFVHAKSSFFKPGEVEVDVDYFIERMTTPPNNIINTNEKILHSGGPHEYVFKTGIPAFRGIVYDEDKGTFHYINTCPGAGSCVIICYALKGRYIQYPGSYDSMTRRLNYLLNHPDKYQNQLYNELKAKAEEFKAFKGYKSKVILRWNDSGDFFTKRYVKMAEEVMSRLSEEGYNVEGYAYTKVADVAKTSDIDATFSAGANKGMEKQIDMDKQKTSLVVPKKLFADLNLMKLDDEQELKNRVSDFFGLDKNDVITYDELMSTPKGDVKKWNVIVTPGDGDDAAFRPDVQKILLTQH
;
A
#
# COMPACT_ATOMS: atom_id res chain seq x y z
N MET A 1 -53.83 -9.33 1.23
CA MET A 1 -53.05 -10.44 1.83
C MET A 1 -53.22 -11.67 0.95
N ALA A 2 -52.17 -12.15 0.35
CA ALA A 2 -51.96 -13.43 -0.34
C ALA A 2 -51.33 -13.24 -1.73
N TRP A 3 -50.04 -13.02 -1.79
CA TRP A 3 -49.29 -13.22 -3.04
C TRP A 3 -47.76 -13.41 -2.81
N VAL A 4 -47.36 -13.94 -1.66
CA VAL A 4 -45.91 -14.23 -1.36
C VAL A 4 -45.62 -15.74 -1.34
N GLY A 5 -46.61 -16.61 -1.49
CA GLY A 5 -46.48 -18.04 -1.24
C GLY A 5 -46.07 -18.94 -2.41
N SER A 6 -46.10 -18.48 -3.66
CA SER A 6 -45.91 -19.36 -4.82
C SER A 6 -44.50 -19.38 -5.40
N SER A 7 -43.72 -18.33 -5.23
CA SER A 7 -42.34 -18.28 -5.77
C SER A 7 -41.33 -19.08 -4.90
N GLN A 8 -41.45 -19.02 -3.59
CA GLN A 8 -40.57 -19.76 -2.68
C GLN A 8 -40.78 -21.29 -2.76
N LEU A 9 -42.00 -21.76 -3.02
CA LEU A 9 -42.24 -23.20 -3.22
C LEU A 9 -41.67 -23.73 -4.55
N LEU A 10 -41.64 -22.89 -5.59
CA LEU A 10 -40.99 -23.23 -6.85
C LEU A 10 -39.47 -23.33 -6.72
N GLU A 11 -38.84 -22.40 -5.99
CA GLU A 11 -37.39 -22.40 -5.74
C GLU A 11 -36.95 -23.61 -4.93
N LEU A 12 -37.70 -24.00 -3.89
CA LEU A 12 -37.39 -25.20 -3.11
C LEU A 12 -37.58 -26.50 -3.90
N LYS A 13 -38.51 -26.56 -4.83
CA LYS A 13 -38.66 -27.71 -5.73
C LYS A 13 -37.58 -27.80 -6.78
N PHE A 14 -37.11 -26.66 -7.29
CA PHE A 14 -35.94 -26.62 -8.17
C PHE A 14 -34.66 -27.07 -7.45
N LEU A 15 -34.37 -26.58 -6.24
CA LEU A 15 -33.22 -27.01 -5.46
C LEU A 15 -33.22 -28.52 -5.18
N SER A 16 -34.37 -29.12 -4.87
CA SER A 16 -34.48 -30.56 -4.62
C SER A 16 -34.22 -31.41 -5.86
N LEU A 17 -34.55 -30.92 -7.06
CA LEU A 17 -34.26 -31.60 -8.32
C LEU A 17 -32.75 -31.68 -8.62
N PHE A 18 -32.01 -30.61 -8.32
CA PHE A 18 -30.56 -30.56 -8.57
C PHE A 18 -29.76 -31.36 -7.56
N ILE A 19 -30.20 -31.47 -6.31
CA ILE A 19 -29.60 -32.35 -5.30
C ILE A 19 -29.67 -33.82 -5.73
N ASN A 20 -30.79 -34.22 -6.33
CA ASN A 20 -31.00 -35.60 -6.83
C ASN A 20 -30.17 -35.91 -8.10
N MET A 21 -29.62 -34.91 -8.79
CA MET A 21 -28.80 -35.06 -9.98
C MET A 21 -27.29 -35.10 -9.68
N GLY A 22 -26.86 -35.17 -8.40
CA GLY A 22 -25.45 -35.24 -8.01
C GLY A 22 -24.65 -34.00 -8.34
N MET A 23 -25.32 -32.86 -8.61
CA MET A 23 -24.64 -31.59 -8.89
C MET A 23 -24.25 -30.89 -7.58
N ASP A 24 -23.04 -30.38 -7.56
CA ASP A 24 -22.57 -29.54 -6.41
C ASP A 24 -23.40 -28.28 -6.27
N VAL A 25 -24.33 -28.33 -5.31
CA VAL A 25 -25.27 -27.23 -5.02
C VAL A 25 -24.52 -25.94 -4.69
N ARG A 26 -23.34 -26.02 -4.09
CA ARG A 26 -22.50 -24.84 -3.79
C ARG A 26 -22.01 -24.17 -5.08
N LYS A 27 -21.64 -24.99 -6.07
CA LYS A 27 -21.19 -24.50 -7.39
C LYS A 27 -22.34 -23.88 -8.18
N LEU A 28 -23.54 -24.48 -8.09
CA LEU A 28 -24.75 -23.95 -8.71
C LEU A 28 -25.23 -22.68 -8.03
N VAL A 29 -25.23 -22.63 -6.69
CA VAL A 29 -25.61 -21.43 -5.92
C VAL A 29 -24.61 -20.29 -6.19
N ARG A 30 -23.33 -20.57 -6.27
CA ARG A 30 -22.32 -19.55 -6.67
C ARG A 30 -22.59 -19.05 -8.08
N LYS A 31 -22.91 -19.92 -9.04
CA LYS A 31 -23.22 -19.56 -10.42
C LYS A 31 -24.50 -18.73 -10.51
N VAL A 32 -25.57 -19.13 -9.82
CA VAL A 32 -26.86 -18.40 -9.80
C VAL A 32 -26.73 -17.07 -9.05
N LEU A 33 -25.95 -17.05 -7.95
CA LEU A 33 -25.68 -15.79 -7.26
C LEU A 33 -24.80 -14.88 -8.11
N SER A 34 -23.75 -15.40 -8.80
CA SER A 34 -22.97 -14.59 -9.70
C SER A 34 -23.80 -14.01 -10.86
N GLU A 35 -24.70 -14.80 -11.45
CA GLU A 35 -25.61 -14.35 -12.50
C GLU A 35 -26.69 -13.36 -12.00
N SER A 36 -27.10 -13.46 -10.72
CA SER A 36 -28.12 -12.58 -10.13
C SER A 36 -27.54 -11.29 -9.52
N PHE A 37 -26.28 -11.26 -9.17
CA PHE A 37 -25.55 -10.10 -8.63
C PHE A 37 -24.62 -9.46 -9.65
N SER A 38 -24.61 -9.91 -10.92
CA SER A 38 -23.74 -9.39 -11.99
C SER A 38 -23.91 -7.89 -12.31
N ASN A 39 -24.80 -7.18 -11.64
CA ASN A 39 -25.02 -5.76 -11.89
C ASN A 39 -24.55 -4.82 -10.77
N LEU A 40 -23.82 -5.30 -9.74
CA LEU A 40 -23.54 -4.42 -8.59
C LEU A 40 -22.07 -4.30 -8.16
N ASN A 41 -21.12 -5.10 -8.63
CA ASN A 41 -19.71 -5.01 -8.18
C ASN A 41 -18.70 -5.60 -9.18
N GLU A 42 -18.87 -5.43 -10.47
CA GLU A 42 -17.80 -5.78 -11.42
C GLU A 42 -16.57 -4.91 -11.14
N ILE A 43 -15.38 -5.53 -11.03
CA ILE A 43 -14.16 -4.77 -11.25
C ILE A 43 -14.28 -4.26 -12.68
N ASP A 44 -14.63 -3.00 -12.82
CA ASP A 44 -14.75 -2.38 -14.12
C ASP A 44 -13.35 -2.07 -14.67
N TRP A 45 -12.69 -3.14 -15.16
CA TRP A 45 -11.39 -3.03 -15.81
C TRP A 45 -11.45 -2.18 -17.09
N GLU A 46 -12.63 -1.92 -17.60
CA GLU A 46 -12.88 -1.07 -18.76
C GLU A 46 -13.30 0.35 -18.36
N GLY A 47 -13.77 0.55 -17.11
CA GLY A 47 -14.20 1.82 -16.54
C GLY A 47 -13.22 2.42 -15.53
N GLU A 48 -13.61 2.42 -14.25
CA GLU A 48 -12.88 3.12 -13.18
C GLU A 48 -11.45 2.60 -12.94
N PHE A 49 -11.16 1.34 -13.26
CA PHE A 49 -9.85 0.70 -13.14
C PHE A 49 -9.16 0.45 -14.49
N SER A 50 -9.62 1.08 -15.57
CA SER A 50 -9.07 0.91 -16.93
C SER A 50 -7.59 1.30 -17.06
N ASP A 51 -7.07 2.12 -16.16
CA ASP A 51 -5.66 2.52 -16.11
C ASP A 51 -4.76 1.56 -15.33
N VAL A 52 -5.31 0.48 -14.75
CA VAL A 52 -4.54 -0.52 -14.02
C VAL A 52 -3.68 -1.34 -14.97
N LYS A 53 -2.37 -1.31 -14.77
CA LYS A 53 -1.44 -2.16 -15.51
C LYS A 53 -1.47 -3.57 -14.95
N GLN A 54 -1.99 -4.50 -15.75
CA GLN A 54 -2.24 -5.87 -15.36
C GLN A 54 -1.84 -6.89 -16.42
N THR A 55 -1.70 -8.14 -16.00
CA THR A 55 -1.54 -9.31 -16.86
C THR A 55 -2.50 -10.39 -16.39
N CYS A 56 -3.46 -10.80 -17.23
CA CYS A 56 -4.33 -11.94 -16.97
C CYS A 56 -3.49 -13.23 -17.03
N VAL A 57 -3.68 -14.13 -16.07
CA VAL A 57 -2.87 -15.34 -15.90
C VAL A 57 -3.78 -16.55 -15.78
N ASP A 58 -3.42 -17.60 -16.49
CA ASP A 58 -4.13 -18.88 -16.41
C ASP A 58 -4.05 -19.47 -15.01
N PRO A 59 -5.17 -19.97 -14.42
CA PRO A 59 -5.19 -20.57 -13.10
C PRO A 59 -4.18 -21.71 -12.92
N LYS A 60 -3.90 -22.47 -13.97
CA LYS A 60 -2.89 -23.54 -13.94
C LYS A 60 -1.49 -22.96 -13.81
N GLU A 61 -1.18 -21.88 -14.54
CA GLU A 61 0.12 -21.20 -14.40
C GLU A 61 0.32 -20.68 -12.98
N VAL A 62 -0.75 -20.14 -12.38
CA VAL A 62 -0.73 -19.70 -10.98
C VAL A 62 -0.50 -20.87 -10.04
N ALA A 63 -1.22 -21.99 -10.21
CA ALA A 63 -1.03 -23.20 -9.40
C ALA A 63 0.41 -23.70 -9.48
N ASP A 64 0.97 -23.81 -10.69
CA ASP A 64 2.35 -24.23 -10.91
C ASP A 64 3.36 -23.28 -10.27
N TYR A 65 3.09 -21.99 -10.30
CA TYR A 65 3.91 -20.98 -9.63
C TYR A 65 3.86 -21.15 -8.11
N LEU A 66 2.66 -21.26 -7.53
CA LEU A 66 2.46 -21.43 -6.09
C LEU A 66 3.08 -22.72 -5.55
N ASN A 67 2.97 -23.82 -6.30
CA ASN A 67 3.61 -25.10 -5.97
C ASN A 67 5.14 -24.95 -5.91
N ARG A 68 5.75 -24.24 -6.87
CA ARG A 68 7.19 -23.94 -6.83
C ARG A 68 7.57 -23.05 -5.64
N VAL A 69 6.76 -22.04 -5.31
CA VAL A 69 6.98 -21.19 -4.13
C VAL A 69 6.98 -22.02 -2.87
N LYS A 70 5.98 -22.90 -2.71
CA LYS A 70 5.83 -23.74 -1.53
C LYS A 70 6.95 -24.77 -1.39
N ALA A 71 7.36 -25.41 -2.48
CA ALA A 71 8.46 -26.39 -2.50
C ALA A 71 9.82 -25.75 -2.14
N ASN A 72 9.97 -24.45 -2.32
CA ASN A 72 11.20 -23.69 -2.05
C ASN A 72 11.13 -22.90 -0.74
N ALA A 73 10.45 -23.41 0.28
CA ALA A 73 10.24 -22.75 1.57
C ALA A 73 11.54 -22.32 2.28
N ASP A 74 12.67 -22.97 1.99
CA ASP A 74 13.99 -22.70 2.57
C ASP A 74 14.87 -21.77 1.71
N LEU A 75 14.39 -21.39 0.51
CA LEU A 75 15.09 -20.38 -0.28
C LEU A 75 15.09 -19.07 0.50
N LYS A 76 16.26 -18.71 1.01
CA LYS A 76 16.52 -17.40 1.60
C LYS A 76 16.07 -16.35 0.60
N THR A 77 15.41 -15.33 1.10
CA THR A 77 14.98 -14.09 0.42
C THR A 77 16.08 -13.41 -0.41
N ALA A 78 17.27 -14.00 -0.49
CA ALA A 78 18.45 -13.50 -1.20
C ALA A 78 18.37 -13.62 -2.73
N ASP A 79 17.48 -14.41 -3.30
CA ASP A 79 17.30 -14.51 -4.76
C ASP A 79 16.50 -13.32 -5.32
N ARG A 80 16.96 -12.12 -5.01
CA ARG A 80 16.40 -10.84 -5.48
C ARG A 80 16.37 -10.72 -7.00
N GLU A 81 17.22 -11.45 -7.69
CA GLU A 81 17.20 -11.54 -9.14
C GLU A 81 15.93 -12.18 -9.68
N LYS A 82 15.26 -13.04 -8.89
CA LYS A 82 13.95 -13.61 -9.23
C LYS A 82 12.80 -12.62 -9.06
N PHE A 83 12.98 -11.55 -8.26
CA PHE A 83 12.00 -10.45 -8.19
C PHE A 83 12.04 -9.51 -9.40
N LYS A 84 12.99 -9.63 -10.29
CA LYS A 84 12.93 -9.06 -11.63
C LYS A 84 11.92 -9.79 -12.51
N ALA A 85 11.42 -10.95 -12.06
CA ALA A 85 10.39 -11.68 -12.75
C ALA A 85 9.06 -10.92 -12.69
N ASP A 86 8.27 -11.04 -13.74
CA ASP A 86 6.93 -10.44 -13.88
C ASP A 86 5.89 -11.02 -12.91
N LYS A 87 6.32 -11.79 -11.93
CA LYS A 87 5.47 -12.50 -10.96
C LYS A 87 5.42 -11.77 -9.61
N PRO A 88 4.25 -11.77 -8.95
CA PRO A 88 4.12 -11.24 -7.60
C PRO A 88 4.90 -12.11 -6.60
N PHE A 89 5.33 -11.49 -5.51
CA PHE A 89 5.87 -12.25 -4.38
C PHE A 89 4.74 -12.98 -3.66
N VAL A 90 4.99 -14.23 -3.27
CA VAL A 90 4.16 -14.98 -2.33
C VAL A 90 5.10 -15.66 -1.33
N HIS A 91 4.81 -15.53 -0.05
CA HIS A 91 5.65 -16.15 0.98
C HIS A 91 5.37 -17.66 1.04
N ALA A 92 6.41 -18.50 1.08
CA ALA A 92 6.26 -19.95 1.12
C ALA A 92 5.52 -20.48 2.37
N LYS A 93 5.45 -19.67 3.44
CA LYS A 93 4.68 -19.95 4.67
C LYS A 93 3.43 -19.06 4.77
N SER A 94 2.88 -18.63 3.64
CA SER A 94 1.65 -17.85 3.61
C SER A 94 0.49 -18.60 4.25
N SER A 95 -0.38 -17.88 4.95
CA SER A 95 -1.63 -18.43 5.49
C SER A 95 -2.68 -18.76 4.41
N PHE A 96 -2.36 -18.46 3.15
CA PHE A 96 -3.18 -18.83 2.01
C PHE A 96 -2.95 -20.29 1.57
N PHE A 97 -1.88 -20.92 2.04
CA PHE A 97 -1.66 -22.36 1.84
C PHE A 97 -2.36 -23.15 2.92
N LYS A 98 -3.02 -24.24 2.52
CA LYS A 98 -3.66 -25.18 3.44
C LYS A 98 -2.59 -25.93 4.25
N PRO A 99 -2.74 -26.03 5.57
CA PRO A 99 -1.79 -26.80 6.38
C PRO A 99 -1.66 -28.24 5.92
N GLY A 100 -0.43 -28.70 5.73
CA GLY A 100 -0.13 -30.10 5.40
C GLY A 100 -0.41 -30.53 3.95
N GLU A 101 -0.88 -29.63 3.07
CA GLU A 101 -1.08 -29.98 1.66
C GLU A 101 0.26 -30.21 0.95
N VAL A 102 0.29 -31.16 0.01
CA VAL A 102 1.45 -31.46 -0.85
C VAL A 102 1.40 -30.58 -2.11
N GLU A 103 0.25 -30.51 -2.75
CA GLU A 103 -0.05 -29.61 -3.85
C GLU A 103 -0.94 -28.47 -3.36
N VAL A 104 -0.80 -27.30 -3.97
CA VAL A 104 -1.57 -26.13 -3.56
C VAL A 104 -3.04 -26.31 -3.92
N ASP A 105 -3.89 -26.24 -2.89
CA ASP A 105 -5.34 -26.12 -3.05
C ASP A 105 -5.68 -24.71 -3.51
N VAL A 106 -5.90 -24.56 -4.82
CA VAL A 106 -6.14 -23.23 -5.44
C VAL A 106 -7.44 -22.60 -4.94
N ASP A 107 -8.49 -23.38 -4.70
CA ASP A 107 -9.75 -22.86 -4.18
C ASP A 107 -9.58 -22.31 -2.76
N TYR A 108 -8.85 -23.03 -1.91
CA TYR A 108 -8.50 -22.54 -0.58
C TYR A 108 -7.63 -21.26 -0.65
N PHE A 109 -6.64 -21.24 -1.56
CA PHE A 109 -5.80 -20.08 -1.77
C PHE A 109 -6.63 -18.84 -2.17
N ILE A 110 -7.58 -19.01 -3.12
CA ILE A 110 -8.51 -17.96 -3.54
C ILE A 110 -9.35 -17.48 -2.36
N GLU A 111 -10.02 -18.39 -1.65
CA GLU A 111 -10.86 -18.05 -0.50
C GLU A 111 -10.09 -17.22 0.54
N ARG A 112 -8.84 -17.62 0.82
CA ARG A 112 -8.02 -16.95 1.83
C ARG A 112 -7.52 -15.57 1.40
N MET A 113 -7.14 -15.42 0.13
CA MET A 113 -6.61 -14.14 -0.34
C MET A 113 -7.70 -13.11 -0.65
N THR A 114 -8.93 -13.56 -0.98
CA THR A 114 -10.08 -12.68 -1.22
C THR A 114 -10.87 -12.37 0.05
N THR A 115 -10.61 -13.08 1.16
CA THR A 115 -11.19 -12.75 2.47
C THR A 115 -10.85 -11.29 2.83
N PRO A 116 -11.85 -10.43 3.11
CA PRO A 116 -11.62 -9.05 3.50
C PRO A 116 -10.63 -8.94 4.66
N PRO A 117 -9.75 -7.94 4.67
CA PRO A 117 -8.84 -7.72 5.79
C PRO A 117 -9.60 -7.27 7.04
N ASN A 118 -9.16 -7.73 8.21
CA ASN A 118 -9.75 -7.26 9.47
C ASN A 118 -9.55 -5.75 9.67
N ASN A 119 -8.40 -5.22 9.21
CA ASN A 119 -8.07 -3.80 9.29
C ASN A 119 -7.34 -3.37 8.01
N ILE A 120 -7.72 -2.21 7.49
CA ILE A 120 -7.03 -1.55 6.37
C ILE A 120 -5.84 -0.77 6.88
N ILE A 121 -6.02 -0.02 7.97
CA ILE A 121 -4.93 0.70 8.63
C ILE A 121 -4.28 -0.15 9.72
N ASN A 122 -3.00 0.08 9.93
CA ASN A 122 -2.24 -0.52 11.05
C ASN A 122 -1.17 0.44 11.56
N THR A 123 -0.57 0.13 12.69
CA THR A 123 0.55 0.86 13.24
C THR A 123 1.44 -0.06 14.07
N ASN A 124 2.56 0.45 14.55
CA ASN A 124 3.37 -0.12 15.62
C ASN A 124 3.87 1.03 16.50
N GLU A 125 4.39 0.73 17.67
CA GLU A 125 4.79 1.76 18.64
C GLU A 125 5.77 2.79 18.06
N LYS A 126 6.73 2.36 17.24
CA LYS A 126 7.69 3.27 16.62
C LYS A 126 7.00 4.27 15.68
N ILE A 127 6.04 3.80 14.89
CA ILE A 127 5.34 4.64 13.91
C ILE A 127 4.26 5.47 14.59
N LEU A 128 3.52 4.90 15.54
CA LEU A 128 2.39 5.55 16.18
C LEU A 128 2.74 6.92 16.77
N HIS A 129 3.93 7.06 17.34
CA HIS A 129 4.38 8.27 18.02
C HIS A 129 5.43 9.07 17.22
N SER A 130 5.63 8.73 15.94
CA SER A 130 6.62 9.42 15.14
C SER A 130 6.20 10.83 14.71
N GLY A 131 4.94 11.20 14.83
CA GLY A 131 4.40 12.52 14.45
C GLY A 131 4.57 13.62 15.50
N GLY A 132 4.99 13.30 16.73
CA GLY A 132 5.11 14.27 17.80
C GLY A 132 4.08 14.07 18.94
N PRO A 133 4.04 14.97 19.94
CA PRO A 133 3.33 14.72 21.21
C PRO A 133 1.81 14.48 21.11
N HIS A 134 1.19 14.95 20.03
CA HIS A 134 -0.26 14.87 19.82
C HIS A 134 -0.62 14.28 18.45
N GLU A 135 0.34 13.72 17.74
CA GLU A 135 0.18 13.17 16.41
C GLU A 135 0.35 11.65 16.45
N TYR A 136 -0.65 10.91 15.93
CA TYR A 136 -0.73 9.45 15.99
C TYR A 136 -0.75 8.90 14.58
N VAL A 137 0.36 8.29 14.18
CA VAL A 137 0.57 7.86 12.81
C VAL A 137 0.12 6.41 12.60
N PHE A 138 -0.75 6.25 11.64
CA PHE A 138 -1.17 4.96 11.08
C PHE A 138 -0.65 4.82 9.66
N LYS A 139 -0.68 3.61 9.14
CA LYS A 139 -0.26 3.33 7.78
C LYS A 139 -1.17 2.33 7.10
N THR A 140 -1.26 2.44 5.80
CA THR A 140 -1.83 1.41 4.93
C THR A 140 -0.81 1.03 3.85
N GLY A 141 -0.98 -0.14 3.23
CA GLY A 141 -0.10 -0.57 2.16
C GLY A 141 -0.64 -1.81 1.46
N ILE A 142 -0.22 -1.94 0.22
CA ILE A 142 -0.51 -3.05 -0.68
C ILE A 142 0.82 -3.70 -1.10
N PRO A 143 0.83 -4.88 -1.76
CA PRO A 143 2.07 -5.50 -2.20
C PRO A 143 2.93 -4.54 -3.04
N ALA A 144 4.24 -4.48 -2.79
CA ALA A 144 5.13 -3.66 -3.59
C ALA A 144 5.41 -4.30 -4.95
N PHE A 145 5.47 -3.48 -5.98
CA PHE A 145 5.85 -3.79 -7.36
C PHE A 145 4.87 -4.70 -8.11
N ARG A 146 4.54 -5.87 -7.57
CA ARG A 146 3.56 -6.80 -8.13
C ARG A 146 2.66 -7.35 -7.05
N GLY A 147 1.36 -7.36 -7.32
CA GLY A 147 0.35 -8.04 -6.51
C GLY A 147 -0.38 -9.11 -7.31
N ILE A 148 -0.86 -10.14 -6.63
CA ILE A 148 -1.76 -11.15 -7.20
C ILE A 148 -3.19 -10.81 -6.78
N VAL A 149 -4.09 -10.78 -7.76
CA VAL A 149 -5.51 -10.54 -7.56
C VAL A 149 -6.30 -11.64 -8.25
N TYR A 150 -7.36 -12.06 -7.62
CA TYR A 150 -8.38 -12.90 -8.23
C TYR A 150 -9.61 -12.05 -8.50
N ASP A 151 -9.99 -11.94 -9.75
CA ASP A 151 -11.24 -11.31 -10.17
C ASP A 151 -12.38 -12.26 -9.83
N GLU A 152 -13.17 -11.91 -8.80
CA GLU A 152 -14.24 -12.76 -8.27
C GLU A 152 -15.39 -12.92 -9.28
N ASP A 153 -15.60 -11.93 -10.14
CA ASP A 153 -16.68 -11.92 -11.13
C ASP A 153 -16.34 -12.77 -12.35
N LYS A 154 -15.09 -12.66 -12.83
CA LYS A 154 -14.62 -13.38 -14.03
C LYS A 154 -13.99 -14.73 -13.73
N GLY A 155 -13.65 -14.99 -12.46
CA GLY A 155 -12.98 -16.22 -12.05
C GLY A 155 -11.55 -16.34 -12.59
N THR A 156 -10.84 -15.21 -12.75
CA THR A 156 -9.53 -15.14 -13.37
C THR A 156 -8.49 -14.51 -12.44
N PHE A 157 -7.24 -14.94 -12.59
CA PHE A 157 -6.12 -14.33 -11.88
C PHE A 157 -5.49 -13.19 -12.68
N HIS A 158 -5.06 -12.16 -11.97
CA HIS A 158 -4.32 -11.03 -12.53
C HIS A 158 -3.07 -10.71 -11.71
N TYR A 159 -1.98 -10.43 -12.39
CA TYR A 159 -0.80 -9.82 -11.79
C TYR A 159 -0.87 -8.31 -12.01
N ILE A 160 -0.97 -7.57 -10.92
CA ILE A 160 -1.16 -6.12 -10.92
C ILE A 160 0.16 -5.41 -10.69
N ASN A 161 0.48 -4.43 -11.53
CA ASN A 161 1.58 -3.52 -11.26
C ASN A 161 1.15 -2.46 -10.24
N THR A 162 1.48 -2.67 -8.99
CA THR A 162 1.15 -1.78 -7.86
C THR A 162 2.11 -0.60 -7.69
N CYS A 163 3.16 -0.51 -8.53
CA CYS A 163 4.13 0.59 -8.53
C CYS A 163 4.40 1.05 -9.96
N PRO A 164 3.43 1.71 -10.64
CA PRO A 164 3.56 2.07 -12.06
C PRO A 164 4.68 3.06 -12.34
N GLY A 165 5.08 3.85 -11.33
CA GLY A 165 6.18 4.79 -11.39
C GLY A 165 7.56 4.18 -11.09
N ALA A 166 7.63 2.89 -10.73
CA ALA A 166 8.89 2.28 -10.31
C ALA A 166 9.99 2.33 -11.38
N GLY A 167 11.20 2.64 -10.95
CA GLY A 167 12.42 2.68 -11.74
C GLY A 167 13.55 1.94 -11.02
N SER A 168 14.68 2.60 -10.79
CA SER A 168 15.82 2.04 -10.05
C SER A 168 15.51 1.68 -8.59
N CYS A 169 14.45 2.26 -8.02
CA CYS A 169 14.03 1.98 -6.64
C CYS A 169 13.72 0.50 -6.37
N VAL A 170 13.34 -0.29 -7.37
CA VAL A 170 13.06 -1.73 -7.21
C VAL A 170 14.29 -2.47 -6.65
N ILE A 171 15.50 -2.05 -7.02
CA ILE A 171 16.75 -2.66 -6.58
C ILE A 171 16.96 -2.50 -5.07
N ILE A 172 16.54 -1.35 -4.53
CA ILE A 172 16.75 -0.97 -3.13
C ILE A 172 15.46 -1.00 -2.29
N CYS A 173 14.34 -1.41 -2.88
CA CYS A 173 13.04 -1.35 -2.24
C CYS A 173 13.00 -2.11 -0.91
N TYR A 174 12.74 -1.40 0.17
CA TYR A 174 12.65 -1.99 1.50
C TYR A 174 11.43 -2.91 1.66
N ALA A 175 10.35 -2.63 0.93
CA ALA A 175 9.13 -3.44 0.95
C ALA A 175 9.30 -4.80 0.22
N LEU A 176 10.38 -4.96 -0.57
CA LEU A 176 10.79 -6.23 -1.15
C LEU A 176 11.92 -6.90 -0.33
N LYS A 177 12.13 -6.47 0.92
CA LYS A 177 13.21 -6.94 1.80
C LYS A 177 12.73 -6.97 3.25
N GLY A 178 13.61 -7.49 4.14
CA GLY A 178 13.44 -7.40 5.58
C GLY A 178 12.08 -7.89 6.08
N ARG A 179 11.49 -7.18 7.01
CA ARG A 179 10.28 -7.60 7.71
C ARG A 179 9.05 -7.76 6.81
N TYR A 180 8.95 -7.00 5.73
CA TYR A 180 7.82 -7.10 4.79
C TYR A 180 7.72 -8.47 4.13
N ILE A 181 8.86 -9.10 3.83
CA ILE A 181 8.91 -10.42 3.18
C ILE A 181 9.34 -11.55 4.13
N GLN A 182 9.86 -11.24 5.34
CA GLN A 182 10.21 -12.24 6.35
C GLN A 182 8.99 -12.76 7.10
N TYR A 183 7.97 -11.91 7.28
CA TYR A 183 6.75 -12.25 8.00
C TYR A 183 5.60 -12.51 7.03
N PRO A 184 5.14 -13.77 6.90
CA PRO A 184 4.05 -14.13 6.00
C PRO A 184 2.82 -13.25 6.19
N GLY A 185 2.38 -13.06 7.43
CA GLY A 185 1.19 -12.30 7.76
C GLY A 185 1.20 -10.84 7.29
N SER A 186 2.39 -10.21 7.18
CA SER A 186 2.50 -8.86 6.64
C SER A 186 2.14 -8.83 5.16
N TYR A 187 2.71 -9.76 4.39
CA TYR A 187 2.45 -9.83 2.96
C TYR A 187 1.03 -10.31 2.65
N ASP A 188 0.56 -11.31 3.38
CA ASP A 188 -0.82 -11.82 3.27
C ASP A 188 -1.84 -10.70 3.51
N SER A 189 -1.61 -9.88 4.53
CA SER A 189 -2.47 -8.72 4.84
C SER A 189 -2.49 -7.68 3.70
N MET A 190 -1.33 -7.38 3.10
CA MET A 190 -1.25 -6.48 1.94
C MET A 190 -1.96 -7.06 0.72
N THR A 191 -1.82 -8.36 0.46
CA THR A 191 -2.49 -9.05 -0.65
C THR A 191 -4.00 -9.03 -0.48
N ARG A 192 -4.51 -9.26 0.74
CA ARG A 192 -5.96 -9.13 1.03
C ARG A 192 -6.46 -7.71 0.80
N ARG A 193 -5.71 -6.69 1.22
CA ARG A 193 -6.10 -5.29 0.97
C ARG A 193 -6.18 -4.97 -0.51
N LEU A 194 -5.23 -5.45 -1.32
CA LEU A 194 -5.26 -5.25 -2.76
C LEU A 194 -6.46 -5.95 -3.42
N ASN A 195 -6.73 -7.21 -3.04
CA ASN A 195 -7.91 -7.93 -3.53
C ASN A 195 -9.21 -7.23 -3.11
N TYR A 196 -9.31 -6.80 -1.86
CA TYR A 196 -10.48 -6.12 -1.34
C TYR A 196 -10.71 -4.75 -2.00
N LEU A 197 -9.62 -3.99 -2.25
CA LEU A 197 -9.68 -2.72 -2.95
C LEU A 197 -10.21 -2.86 -4.37
N LEU A 198 -9.80 -3.91 -5.09
CA LEU A 198 -10.15 -4.08 -6.49
C LEU A 198 -11.49 -4.80 -6.69
N ASN A 199 -11.83 -5.79 -5.85
CA ASN A 199 -13.10 -6.51 -5.96
C ASN A 199 -14.26 -5.77 -5.26
N HIS A 200 -13.98 -4.96 -4.23
CA HIS A 200 -15.00 -4.30 -3.42
C HIS A 200 -14.61 -2.86 -3.06
N PRO A 201 -14.38 -1.97 -4.05
CA PRO A 201 -13.84 -0.63 -3.81
C PRO A 201 -14.65 0.20 -2.81
N ASP A 202 -15.98 0.19 -2.91
CA ASP A 202 -16.85 0.96 -2.02
C ASP A 202 -16.82 0.43 -0.58
N LYS A 203 -16.73 -0.90 -0.41
CA LYS A 203 -16.60 -1.50 0.92
C LYS A 203 -15.24 -1.19 1.53
N TYR A 204 -14.17 -1.24 0.72
CA TYR A 204 -12.83 -0.85 1.14
C TYR A 204 -12.82 0.62 1.59
N GLN A 205 -13.37 1.53 0.78
CA GLN A 205 -13.45 2.95 1.08
C GLN A 205 -14.22 3.23 2.38
N ASN A 206 -15.38 2.59 2.55
CA ASN A 206 -16.20 2.74 3.75
C ASN A 206 -15.50 2.18 5.01
N GLN A 207 -14.83 1.03 4.91
CA GLN A 207 -14.07 0.47 6.02
C GLN A 207 -12.91 1.39 6.42
N LEU A 208 -12.14 1.87 5.45
CA LEU A 208 -11.03 2.79 5.68
C LEU A 208 -11.48 4.09 6.37
N TYR A 209 -12.57 4.68 5.88
CA TYR A 209 -13.18 5.86 6.49
C TYR A 209 -13.58 5.57 7.96
N ASN A 210 -14.29 4.46 8.21
CA ASN A 210 -14.75 4.12 9.55
C ASN A 210 -13.58 3.83 10.52
N GLU A 211 -12.52 3.17 10.06
CA GLU A 211 -11.33 2.92 10.87
C GLU A 211 -10.63 4.23 11.26
N LEU A 212 -10.43 5.16 10.32
CA LEU A 212 -9.82 6.47 10.59
C LEU A 212 -10.68 7.32 11.52
N LYS A 213 -11.99 7.36 11.27
CA LYS A 213 -12.96 8.04 12.14
C LYS A 213 -12.90 7.51 13.57
N ALA A 214 -12.97 6.19 13.74
CA ALA A 214 -12.90 5.56 15.06
C ALA A 214 -11.59 5.90 15.78
N LYS A 215 -10.46 5.94 15.09
CA LYS A 215 -9.18 6.37 15.68
C LYS A 215 -9.17 7.84 16.04
N ALA A 216 -9.72 8.72 15.22
CA ALA A 216 -9.83 10.13 15.53
C ALA A 216 -10.70 10.38 16.78
N GLU A 217 -11.81 9.67 16.91
CA GLU A 217 -12.69 9.72 18.09
C GLU A 217 -11.98 9.18 19.34
N GLU A 218 -11.31 8.01 19.22
CA GLU A 218 -10.55 7.40 20.30
C GLU A 218 -9.49 8.37 20.86
N PHE A 219 -8.64 8.92 20.01
CA PHE A 219 -7.56 9.81 20.47
C PHE A 219 -8.08 11.17 20.95
N LYS A 220 -9.15 11.69 20.37
CA LYS A 220 -9.82 12.90 20.85
C LYS A 220 -10.35 12.70 22.28
N ALA A 221 -10.97 11.56 22.56
CA ALA A 221 -11.51 11.24 23.88
C ALA A 221 -10.39 11.09 24.94
N PHE A 222 -9.28 10.43 24.60
CA PHE A 222 -8.19 10.13 25.53
C PHE A 222 -7.14 11.23 25.65
N LYS A 223 -6.89 12.01 24.58
CA LYS A 223 -5.76 12.94 24.48
C LYS A 223 -6.20 14.39 24.25
N GLY A 224 -7.49 14.63 24.06
CA GLY A 224 -8.07 15.96 23.90
C GLY A 224 -8.03 16.51 22.47
N TYR A 225 -8.48 17.75 22.33
CA TYR A 225 -8.71 18.40 21.03
C TYR A 225 -7.48 18.59 20.13
N LYS A 226 -6.28 18.55 20.72
CA LYS A 226 -5.02 18.71 19.96
C LYS A 226 -4.57 17.40 19.30
N SER A 227 -5.21 16.28 19.62
CA SER A 227 -4.84 15.01 19.03
C SER A 227 -5.18 15.00 17.53
N LYS A 228 -4.24 14.51 16.73
CA LYS A 228 -4.33 14.37 15.29
C LYS A 228 -4.04 12.93 14.90
N VAL A 229 -4.85 12.36 14.03
CA VAL A 229 -4.55 11.09 13.36
C VAL A 229 -3.92 11.37 12.00
N ILE A 230 -2.81 10.73 11.73
CA ILE A 230 -2.08 10.88 10.47
C ILE A 230 -2.06 9.54 9.77
N LEU A 231 -2.48 9.49 8.51
CA LEU A 231 -2.38 8.31 7.67
C LEU A 231 -1.21 8.43 6.69
N ARG A 232 -0.22 7.54 6.83
CA ARG A 232 0.78 7.30 5.81
C ARG A 232 0.20 6.36 4.76
N TRP A 233 -0.05 6.90 3.58
CA TRP A 233 -0.50 6.13 2.43
C TRP A 233 0.65 5.32 1.84
N ASN A 234 0.36 4.06 1.49
CA ASN A 234 1.26 3.19 0.74
C ASN A 234 2.67 3.07 1.35
N ASP A 235 2.75 2.64 2.62
CA ASP A 235 4.05 2.25 3.20
C ASP A 235 4.72 1.10 2.38
N SER A 236 3.95 0.43 1.55
CA SER A 236 4.33 -0.53 0.52
C SER A 236 3.36 -0.41 -0.65
N GLY A 237 3.84 -0.55 -1.88
CA GLY A 237 3.08 -0.24 -3.09
C GLY A 237 3.07 1.26 -3.38
N ASP A 238 2.18 1.70 -4.27
CA ASP A 238 2.01 3.10 -4.66
C ASP A 238 0.56 3.34 -5.12
N PHE A 239 0.22 4.56 -5.47
CA PHE A 239 -1.04 4.90 -6.14
C PHE A 239 -1.01 4.38 -7.58
N PHE A 240 -1.54 3.20 -7.80
CA PHE A 240 -1.39 2.48 -9.06
C PHE A 240 -2.54 2.72 -10.06
N THR A 241 -3.60 3.41 -9.65
CA THR A 241 -4.75 3.79 -10.46
C THR A 241 -5.35 5.11 -10.00
N LYS A 242 -5.95 5.86 -10.91
CA LYS A 242 -6.65 7.13 -10.63
C LYS A 242 -7.82 6.93 -9.66
N ARG A 243 -8.55 5.82 -9.78
CA ARG A 243 -9.66 5.51 -8.87
C ARG A 243 -9.19 5.38 -7.42
N TYR A 244 -8.02 4.79 -7.19
CA TYR A 244 -7.45 4.67 -5.85
C TYR A 244 -7.02 6.03 -5.28
N VAL A 245 -6.45 6.91 -6.13
CA VAL A 245 -6.15 8.31 -5.73
C VAL A 245 -7.43 9.03 -5.31
N LYS A 246 -8.43 9.02 -6.19
CA LYS A 246 -9.73 9.67 -5.93
C LYS A 246 -10.39 9.15 -4.65
N MET A 247 -10.35 7.84 -4.41
CA MET A 247 -10.86 7.23 -3.18
C MET A 247 -10.14 7.79 -1.95
N ALA A 248 -8.81 7.91 -2.01
CA ALA A 248 -8.03 8.46 -0.91
C ALA A 248 -8.40 9.92 -0.62
N GLU A 249 -8.54 10.74 -1.66
CA GLU A 249 -8.98 12.14 -1.57
C GLU A 249 -10.40 12.25 -0.97
N GLU A 250 -11.34 11.45 -1.46
CA GLU A 250 -12.73 11.41 -0.97
C GLU A 250 -12.82 11.04 0.52
N VAL A 251 -12.02 10.06 0.98
CA VAL A 251 -11.98 9.67 2.40
C VAL A 251 -11.46 10.81 3.26
N MET A 252 -10.37 11.46 2.83
CA MET A 252 -9.76 12.55 3.58
C MET A 252 -10.68 13.79 3.62
N SER A 253 -11.28 14.16 2.48
CA SER A 253 -12.23 15.27 2.38
C SER A 253 -13.42 15.07 3.31
N ARG A 254 -14.04 13.88 3.25
CA ARG A 254 -15.18 13.54 4.10
C ARG A 254 -14.87 13.63 5.59
N LEU A 255 -13.71 13.12 6.03
CA LEU A 255 -13.28 13.21 7.42
C LEU A 255 -13.07 14.68 7.85
N SER A 256 -12.48 15.49 6.99
CA SER A 256 -12.27 16.92 7.22
C SER A 256 -13.59 17.69 7.30
N GLU A 257 -14.53 17.45 6.39
CA GLU A 257 -15.86 18.07 6.35
C GLU A 257 -16.70 17.73 7.60
N GLU A 258 -16.53 16.52 8.14
CA GLU A 258 -17.16 16.10 9.39
C GLU A 258 -16.41 16.63 10.65
N GLY A 259 -15.33 17.39 10.47
CA GLY A 259 -14.58 18.05 11.56
C GLY A 259 -13.64 17.12 12.32
N TYR A 260 -13.23 15.98 11.73
CA TYR A 260 -12.21 15.12 12.30
C TYR A 260 -10.81 15.68 12.00
N ASN A 261 -9.94 15.64 13.00
CA ASN A 261 -8.54 16.04 12.85
C ASN A 261 -7.71 14.87 12.30
N VAL A 262 -7.86 14.61 11.01
CA VAL A 262 -7.18 13.54 10.27
C VAL A 262 -6.45 14.15 9.08
N GLU A 263 -5.17 13.80 8.91
CA GLU A 263 -4.36 14.20 7.77
C GLU A 263 -3.76 12.96 7.11
N GLY A 264 -3.38 13.09 5.83
CA GLY A 264 -2.73 12.01 5.08
C GLY A 264 -1.48 12.51 4.38
N TYR A 265 -0.45 11.65 4.32
CA TYR A 265 0.73 11.92 3.49
C TYR A 265 1.18 10.65 2.77
N ALA A 266 1.97 10.84 1.71
CA ALA A 266 2.50 9.73 0.92
C ALA A 266 3.89 10.00 0.40
N TYR A 267 4.65 8.93 0.20
CA TYR A 267 5.76 8.92 -0.75
C TYR A 267 5.30 8.24 -2.03
N THR A 268 5.41 8.91 -3.15
CA THR A 268 4.93 8.38 -4.43
C THR A 268 5.97 8.52 -5.54
N LYS A 269 5.91 7.64 -6.52
CA LYS A 269 6.65 7.75 -7.79
C LYS A 269 5.73 8.07 -8.97
N VAL A 270 4.47 8.35 -8.67
CA VAL A 270 3.47 8.75 -9.67
C VAL A 270 3.46 10.27 -9.73
N ALA A 271 3.98 10.81 -10.83
CA ALA A 271 4.19 12.26 -10.98
C ALA A 271 2.89 13.07 -10.86
N ASP A 272 1.79 12.56 -11.41
CA ASP A 272 0.50 13.24 -11.33
C ASP A 272 0.01 13.34 -9.87
N VAL A 273 0.17 12.28 -9.07
CA VAL A 273 -0.19 12.31 -7.64
C VAL A 273 0.61 13.37 -6.91
N ALA A 274 1.93 13.43 -7.13
CA ALA A 274 2.78 14.41 -6.48
C ALA A 274 2.49 15.89 -6.88
N LYS A 275 1.89 16.11 -8.06
CA LYS A 275 1.63 17.46 -8.57
C LYS A 275 0.21 17.96 -8.32
N THR A 276 -0.77 17.09 -8.38
CA THR A 276 -2.17 17.48 -8.54
C THR A 276 -3.13 16.88 -7.53
N SER A 277 -2.71 15.88 -6.74
CA SER A 277 -3.60 15.32 -5.72
C SER A 277 -3.71 16.23 -4.50
N ASP A 278 -4.84 16.16 -3.82
CA ASP A 278 -5.08 16.83 -2.54
C ASP A 278 -4.38 16.13 -1.36
N ILE A 279 -3.68 15.01 -1.64
CA ILE A 279 -2.85 14.30 -0.66
C ILE A 279 -1.50 15.00 -0.55
N ASP A 280 -0.99 15.23 0.67
CA ASP A 280 0.39 15.71 0.88
C ASP A 280 1.39 14.65 0.39
N ALA A 281 1.71 14.71 -0.90
CA ALA A 281 2.52 13.72 -1.58
C ALA A 281 3.94 14.22 -1.84
N THR A 282 4.91 13.47 -1.35
CA THR A 282 6.34 13.68 -1.60
C THR A 282 6.77 12.80 -2.77
N PHE A 283 7.27 13.41 -3.86
CA PHE A 283 7.79 12.63 -4.97
C PHE A 283 9.10 11.95 -4.61
N SER A 284 9.15 10.64 -4.75
CA SER A 284 10.33 9.84 -4.41
C SER A 284 11.19 9.59 -5.65
N ALA A 285 12.38 10.13 -5.67
CA ALA A 285 13.37 9.92 -6.73
C ALA A 285 13.72 8.44 -6.95
N GLY A 286 14.28 8.10 -8.10
CA GLY A 286 14.50 6.71 -8.53
C GLY A 286 13.25 6.12 -9.18
N ALA A 287 12.31 6.95 -9.59
CA ALA A 287 11.19 6.59 -10.46
C ALA A 287 11.67 6.24 -11.88
N ASN A 288 10.79 5.78 -12.72
CA ASN A 288 11.12 5.61 -14.15
C ASN A 288 11.29 6.98 -14.81
N LYS A 289 12.07 7.02 -15.91
CA LYS A 289 12.40 8.26 -16.61
C LYS A 289 11.19 9.06 -17.09
N GLY A 290 10.06 8.40 -17.36
CA GLY A 290 8.83 9.06 -17.79
C GLY A 290 8.20 9.88 -16.66
N MET A 291 8.24 9.37 -15.44
CA MET A 291 7.75 10.07 -14.24
C MET A 291 8.71 11.18 -13.81
N GLU A 292 10.01 10.91 -13.74
CA GLU A 292 11.01 11.92 -13.35
C GLU A 292 11.01 13.15 -14.24
N LYS A 293 10.83 12.98 -15.56
CA LYS A 293 10.75 14.10 -16.51
C LYS A 293 9.56 15.03 -16.29
N GLN A 294 8.54 14.59 -15.57
CA GLN A 294 7.34 15.36 -15.29
C GLN A 294 7.44 16.18 -14.01
N ILE A 295 8.50 15.97 -13.20
CA ILE A 295 8.70 16.61 -11.91
C ILE A 295 9.79 17.68 -12.01
N ASP A 296 9.46 18.87 -11.54
CA ASP A 296 10.44 19.91 -11.27
C ASP A 296 10.98 19.68 -9.85
N MET A 297 12.18 19.06 -9.76
CA MET A 297 12.81 18.71 -8.49
C MET A 297 13.16 19.89 -7.59
N ASP A 298 13.13 21.12 -8.13
CA ASP A 298 13.41 22.32 -7.36
C ASP A 298 12.13 22.97 -6.79
N LYS A 299 10.98 22.68 -7.40
CA LYS A 299 9.69 23.22 -6.97
C LYS A 299 8.84 22.22 -6.19
N GLN A 300 8.92 20.95 -6.56
CA GLN A 300 8.13 19.89 -5.91
C GLN A 300 8.82 19.40 -4.64
N LYS A 301 8.02 19.02 -3.65
CA LYS A 301 8.51 18.31 -2.47
C LYS A 301 9.02 16.94 -2.88
N THR A 302 10.28 16.67 -2.59
CA THR A 302 10.95 15.46 -3.09
C THR A 302 11.68 14.68 -2.00
N SER A 303 11.81 13.38 -2.20
CA SER A 303 12.67 12.52 -1.38
C SER A 303 13.66 11.75 -2.25
N LEU A 304 14.87 11.59 -1.76
CA LEU A 304 15.94 10.83 -2.38
C LEU A 304 16.47 9.81 -1.38
N VAL A 305 16.46 8.53 -1.77
CA VAL A 305 17.13 7.49 -0.99
C VAL A 305 18.61 7.45 -1.39
N VAL A 306 19.46 7.89 -0.48
CA VAL A 306 20.92 7.86 -0.65
C VAL A 306 21.42 6.45 -0.35
N PRO A 307 22.09 5.78 -1.31
CA PRO A 307 22.63 4.45 -1.08
C PRO A 307 23.62 4.43 0.10
N LYS A 308 23.54 3.41 0.94
CA LYS A 308 24.41 3.25 2.11
C LYS A 308 25.90 3.30 1.74
N LYS A 309 26.25 2.74 0.58
CA LYS A 309 27.63 2.80 0.08
C LYS A 309 28.08 4.23 -0.18
N LEU A 310 27.25 5.05 -0.83
CA LEU A 310 27.56 6.45 -1.09
C LEU A 310 27.72 7.23 0.22
N PHE A 311 26.84 6.98 1.19
CA PHE A 311 26.94 7.58 2.52
C PHE A 311 28.24 7.20 3.24
N ALA A 312 28.67 5.94 3.09
CA ALA A 312 29.96 5.47 3.63
C ALA A 312 31.16 6.05 2.87
N ASP A 313 31.10 6.10 1.53
CA ASP A 313 32.17 6.63 0.68
C ASP A 313 32.43 8.13 0.95
N LEU A 314 31.39 8.87 1.29
CA LEU A 314 31.45 10.27 1.72
C LEU A 314 31.85 10.43 3.22
N ASN A 315 32.13 9.33 3.92
CA ASN A 315 32.38 9.28 5.37
C ASN A 315 31.28 9.91 6.25
N LEU A 316 30.06 9.98 5.76
CA LEU A 316 28.93 10.61 6.47
C LEU A 316 28.45 9.79 7.68
N MET A 317 28.71 8.46 7.69
CA MET A 317 28.29 7.56 8.78
C MET A 317 29.16 7.68 10.05
N LYS A 318 30.27 8.37 9.99
CA LYS A 318 31.24 8.47 11.08
C LYS A 318 31.42 9.89 11.60
N LEU A 319 30.57 10.79 11.13
CA LEU A 319 30.63 12.18 11.55
C LEU A 319 29.82 12.34 12.83
N ASP A 320 30.54 12.57 13.94
CA ASP A 320 29.96 13.01 15.21
C ASP A 320 29.62 14.52 15.18
N ASP A 321 30.10 15.24 14.16
CA ASP A 321 29.87 16.65 13.94
C ASP A 321 28.73 16.86 12.91
N GLU A 322 27.57 17.25 13.41
CA GLU A 322 26.38 17.53 12.59
C GLU A 322 26.62 18.66 11.58
N GLN A 323 27.43 19.64 11.92
CA GLN A 323 27.73 20.75 11.00
C GLN A 323 28.58 20.30 9.82
N GLU A 324 29.54 19.41 10.06
CA GLU A 324 30.34 18.82 9.00
C GLU A 324 29.48 17.91 8.11
N LEU A 325 28.54 17.14 8.69
CA LEU A 325 27.57 16.35 7.95
C LEU A 325 26.74 17.23 6.99
N LYS A 326 26.19 18.32 7.51
CA LYS A 326 25.41 19.28 6.71
C LYS A 326 26.26 19.90 5.60
N ASN A 327 27.50 20.29 5.88
CA ASN A 327 28.40 20.88 4.90
C ASN A 327 28.68 19.90 3.75
N ARG A 328 29.03 18.64 4.04
CA ARG A 328 29.33 17.65 3.01
C ARG A 328 28.13 17.27 2.16
N VAL A 329 26.97 17.13 2.80
CA VAL A 329 25.71 16.87 2.08
C VAL A 329 25.36 18.03 1.17
N SER A 330 25.48 19.26 1.67
CA SER A 330 25.24 20.47 0.88
C SER A 330 26.16 20.57 -0.33
N ASP A 331 27.46 20.37 -0.13
CA ASP A 331 28.46 20.43 -1.19
C ASP A 331 28.22 19.33 -2.26
N PHE A 332 27.86 18.11 -1.82
CA PHE A 332 27.62 17.01 -2.74
C PHE A 332 26.36 17.19 -3.58
N PHE A 333 25.27 17.66 -2.99
CA PHE A 333 23.99 17.82 -3.67
C PHE A 333 23.77 19.25 -4.23
N GLY A 334 24.74 20.16 -4.05
CA GLY A 334 24.62 21.54 -4.50
C GLY A 334 23.53 22.34 -3.78
N LEU A 335 23.31 22.07 -2.49
CA LEU A 335 22.30 22.73 -1.66
C LEU A 335 22.89 23.92 -0.90
N ASP A 336 22.05 24.93 -0.61
CA ASP A 336 22.47 25.98 0.30
C ASP A 336 22.63 25.41 1.73
N LYS A 337 23.82 25.61 2.32
CA LYS A 337 24.15 25.11 3.66
C LYS A 337 23.24 25.61 4.76
N ASN A 338 22.68 26.81 4.57
CA ASN A 338 21.74 27.42 5.52
C ASN A 338 20.34 26.77 5.46
N ASP A 339 20.03 26.03 4.40
CA ASP A 339 18.76 25.38 4.19
C ASP A 339 18.80 23.87 4.46
N VAL A 340 19.96 23.35 4.89
CA VAL A 340 20.14 21.94 5.25
C VAL A 340 20.13 21.77 6.75
N ILE A 341 19.26 20.89 7.25
CA ILE A 341 19.14 20.55 8.68
C ILE A 341 19.07 19.03 8.88
N THR A 342 19.40 18.58 10.08
CA THR A 342 19.18 17.19 10.48
C THR A 342 17.72 16.95 10.86
N TYR A 343 17.34 15.66 10.96
CA TYR A 343 16.01 15.29 11.42
C TYR A 343 15.72 15.81 12.83
N ASP A 344 16.67 15.70 13.76
CA ASP A 344 16.52 16.18 15.15
C ASP A 344 16.36 17.68 15.23
N GLU A 345 17.13 18.44 14.45
CA GLU A 345 16.96 19.89 14.33
C GLU A 345 15.57 20.23 13.78
N LEU A 346 15.10 19.51 12.74
CA LEU A 346 13.74 19.72 12.20
C LEU A 346 12.67 19.48 13.27
N MET A 347 12.78 18.39 14.04
CA MET A 347 11.80 18.08 15.09
C MET A 347 11.80 19.11 16.22
N SER A 348 12.93 19.73 16.47
CA SER A 348 13.07 20.82 17.46
C SER A 348 12.65 22.20 16.94
N THR A 349 12.46 22.32 15.62
CA THR A 349 12.08 23.58 14.97
C THR A 349 10.55 23.70 14.89
N PRO A 350 9.94 24.81 15.33
CA PRO A 350 8.52 25.04 15.12
C PRO A 350 8.14 24.93 13.64
N LYS A 351 6.99 24.31 13.36
CA LYS A 351 6.46 24.23 11.99
C LYS A 351 6.22 25.64 11.45
N GLY A 352 6.75 25.92 10.25
CA GLY A 352 6.62 27.25 9.61
C GLY A 352 6.53 27.11 8.10
N ASP A 353 5.93 28.11 7.44
CA ASP A 353 5.67 28.06 6.00
C ASP A 353 6.66 28.90 5.17
N VAL A 354 7.50 29.70 5.82
CA VAL A 354 8.34 30.71 5.13
C VAL A 354 9.63 30.09 4.60
N LYS A 355 10.28 29.27 5.41
CA LYS A 355 11.55 28.65 5.02
C LYS A 355 11.34 27.20 4.63
N LYS A 356 11.89 26.80 3.50
CA LYS A 356 11.86 25.41 3.00
C LYS A 356 13.16 24.70 3.32
N TRP A 357 13.07 23.60 4.09
CA TRP A 357 14.20 22.86 4.57
C TRP A 357 14.55 21.65 3.69
N ASN A 358 15.84 21.40 3.54
CA ASN A 358 16.40 20.15 3.03
C ASN A 358 16.83 19.30 4.24
N VAL A 359 16.18 18.17 4.46
CA VAL A 359 16.32 17.39 5.69
C VAL A 359 17.14 16.15 5.46
N ILE A 360 18.14 15.92 6.28
CA ILE A 360 18.91 14.66 6.33
C ILE A 360 18.23 13.75 7.35
N VAL A 361 17.81 12.57 6.88
CA VAL A 361 17.19 11.53 7.72
C VAL A 361 18.12 10.33 7.76
N THR A 362 18.60 9.97 8.95
CA THR A 362 19.53 8.86 9.16
C THR A 362 18.81 7.58 9.64
N PRO A 363 19.50 6.41 9.64
CA PRO A 363 18.89 5.18 10.16
C PRO A 363 18.53 5.32 11.63
N GLY A 364 17.27 5.18 11.97
CA GLY A 364 16.77 5.34 13.34
C GLY A 364 15.80 6.51 13.51
N ASP A 365 15.93 7.52 12.65
CA ASP A 365 15.01 8.66 12.60
C ASP A 365 13.59 8.23 12.16
N GLY A 366 12.63 9.13 12.35
CA GLY A 366 11.24 8.93 11.92
C GLY A 366 11.01 9.27 10.45
N ASP A 367 9.78 9.07 9.99
CA ASP A 367 9.33 9.41 8.62
C ASP A 367 8.64 10.77 8.53
N ASP A 368 8.60 11.50 9.62
CA ASP A 368 7.68 12.63 9.84
C ASP A 368 8.05 13.88 9.07
N ALA A 369 9.27 13.94 8.55
CA ALA A 369 9.68 15.02 7.65
C ALA A 369 8.76 15.13 6.42
N ALA A 370 8.13 14.03 6.01
CA ALA A 370 7.32 14.00 4.79
C ALA A 370 6.02 14.80 4.88
N PHE A 371 5.40 14.91 6.06
CA PHE A 371 4.15 15.66 6.22
C PHE A 371 4.32 17.09 6.77
N ARG A 372 5.56 17.55 6.87
CA ARG A 372 5.83 18.94 7.24
C ARG A 372 5.76 19.86 6.01
N PRO A 373 4.97 20.94 6.04
CA PRO A 373 4.81 21.87 4.92
C PRO A 373 6.07 22.69 4.62
N ASP A 374 6.96 22.83 5.61
CA ASP A 374 8.23 23.56 5.54
C ASP A 374 9.41 22.70 5.07
N VAL A 375 9.16 21.48 4.59
CA VAL A 375 10.19 20.60 4.02
C VAL A 375 10.11 20.58 2.50
N GLN A 376 11.25 20.76 1.84
CA GLN A 376 11.39 20.73 0.38
C GLN A 376 12.03 19.43 -0.11
N LYS A 377 13.16 19.06 0.47
CA LYS A 377 13.87 17.84 0.09
C LYS A 377 14.13 16.96 1.32
N ILE A 378 13.98 15.66 1.15
CA ILE A 378 14.23 14.67 2.18
C ILE A 378 15.30 13.72 1.67
N LEU A 379 16.44 13.73 2.33
CA LEU A 379 17.58 12.88 2.01
C LEU A 379 17.58 11.67 2.97
N LEU A 380 16.96 10.58 2.53
CA LEU A 380 16.80 9.35 3.29
C LEU A 380 18.05 8.47 3.11
N THR A 381 18.69 8.06 4.18
CA THR A 381 19.71 7.02 4.09
C THR A 381 19.08 5.64 3.92
N GLN A 382 19.68 4.84 3.07
CA GLN A 382 19.25 3.45 2.87
C GLN A 382 19.48 2.62 4.14
N HIS A 383 18.43 1.97 4.66
CA HIS A 383 18.51 1.04 5.78
C HIS A 383 19.14 -0.30 5.42
#